data_42f8d6bc7265e364e8cec7d82d87728b
#
_entry.id   42f8d6bc7265e364e8cec7d82d87728b
#
_cell.length_a   1.000
_cell.length_b   1.000
_cell.length_c   1.000
_cell.angle_alpha   90.00
_cell.angle_beta   90.00
_cell.angle_gamma   90.00
#
_symmetry.space_group_name_H-M   'P 1'
#
loop_
_entity.id
_entity.type
_entity.pdbx_description
1 polymer ?
#
loop_
_entity_poly.entity_id
_entity_poly.type
_entity_poly.pdbx_seq_one_letter_code
_entity_poly.pdbx_strand_id
1 'polypeptide(L)'
;GSGGFLANYMNYQAEYFARDTDNKYAMLAGDVKHPFNEYILLVVNYGLIGFLLFLTFVYFLWKCYRRNSCLETNIATVCLIGIAVFACFSYPLSYPFVWVMMIYSIYVIIFHAGYIAKYPQWLRRSMCLLIIGLSLAAFIYITRHILYTTAWNRTAKFSLIKQTDMTFARYNELLPKLGDNYLFLYNYAAELNYGKYYNQSQEMAEQCSELWADYNLQLLMADNCINTTQYDNAEKHLKLASLMCPARFVPLYELMKLYQLKGEEKKTIQIAEIILKKKVKVPSSKVEWIKEKAKNSVKSVIH
;
A
#
# COMPACT_ATOMS: atom_id res chain seq x y z
N GLY A 1 -4.61 -8.85 10.08
CA GLY A 1 -5.76 -8.99 9.19
C GLY A 1 -5.38 -8.73 7.74
N SER A 2 -6.30 -8.96 6.81
CA SER A 2 -6.09 -8.66 5.39
C SER A 2 -5.65 -7.20 5.21
N GLY A 3 -4.61 -6.97 4.41
CA GLY A 3 -4.01 -5.63 4.26
C GLY A 3 -3.07 -5.19 5.37
N GLY A 4 -2.82 -6.03 6.37
CA GLY A 4 -2.00 -5.68 7.54
C GLY A 4 -0.58 -5.22 7.20
N PHE A 5 0.01 -5.72 6.11
CA PHE A 5 1.30 -5.24 5.65
C PHE A 5 1.23 -3.75 5.24
N LEU A 6 0.29 -3.39 4.38
CA LEU A 6 0.14 -2.01 3.90
C LEU A 6 -0.21 -1.04 5.02
N ALA A 7 -1.10 -1.44 5.93
CA ALA A 7 -1.55 -0.59 7.03
C ALA A 7 -0.46 -0.31 8.08
N ASN A 8 0.54 -1.19 8.22
CA ASN A 8 1.44 -1.12 9.38
C ASN A 8 2.93 -1.05 9.04
N TYR A 9 3.38 -1.59 7.89
CA TYR A 9 4.81 -1.76 7.63
C TYR A 9 5.61 -0.46 7.76
N MET A 10 5.15 0.63 7.17
CA MET A 10 5.88 1.90 7.22
C MET A 10 5.92 2.50 8.63
N ASN A 11 4.93 2.23 9.48
CA ASN A 11 4.95 2.63 10.88
C ASN A 11 6.01 1.83 11.66
N TYR A 12 6.10 0.50 11.47
CA TYR A 12 7.16 -0.31 12.06
C TYR A 12 8.56 0.08 11.54
N GLN A 13 8.68 0.43 10.26
CA GLN A 13 9.92 0.97 9.71
C GLN A 13 10.31 2.27 10.41
N ALA A 14 9.36 3.17 10.66
CA ALA A 14 9.59 4.41 11.38
C ALA A 14 10.02 4.17 12.83
N GLU A 15 9.36 3.24 13.54
CA GLU A 15 9.76 2.85 14.91
C GLU A 15 11.18 2.28 14.96
N TYR A 16 11.55 1.46 13.97
CA TYR A 16 12.90 0.91 13.87
C TYR A 16 13.96 2.01 13.77
N PHE A 17 13.74 3.02 12.90
CA PHE A 17 14.68 4.13 12.74
C PHE A 17 14.59 5.18 13.86
N ALA A 18 13.50 5.23 14.61
CA ALA A 18 13.41 6.07 15.82
C ALA A 18 14.36 5.60 16.94
N ARG A 19 14.66 4.28 16.99
CA ARG A 19 15.56 3.69 17.99
C ARG A 19 17.05 3.88 17.65
N ASP A 20 17.37 3.98 16.35
CA ASP A 20 18.74 4.12 15.85
C ASP A 20 18.74 4.99 14.59
N THR A 21 18.98 6.27 14.77
CA THR A 21 18.95 7.29 13.69
C THR A 21 20.13 7.20 12.74
N ASP A 22 21.26 6.64 13.18
CA ASP A 22 22.49 6.49 12.37
C ASP A 22 22.61 5.11 11.71
N ASN A 23 21.50 4.38 11.65
CA ASN A 23 21.45 3.03 11.14
C ASN A 23 21.91 2.95 9.68
N LYS A 24 22.81 1.97 9.41
CA LYS A 24 23.35 1.70 8.06
C LYS A 24 22.29 1.42 7.00
N TYR A 25 21.10 0.95 7.41
CA TYR A 25 19.99 0.66 6.50
C TYR A 25 19.14 1.89 6.14
N ALA A 26 19.34 3.04 6.80
CA ALA A 26 18.58 4.26 6.54
C ALA A 26 18.63 4.70 5.06
N MET A 27 19.76 4.46 4.38
CA MET A 27 19.92 4.76 2.95
C MET A 27 19.21 3.76 2.04
N LEU A 28 18.91 2.55 2.51
CA LEU A 28 18.18 1.52 1.76
C LEU A 28 16.68 1.66 1.95
N ALA A 29 16.25 2.14 3.11
CA ALA A 29 14.85 2.31 3.45
C ALA A 29 14.14 3.25 2.47
N GLY A 30 13.00 2.80 1.99
CA GLY A 30 12.15 3.52 1.05
C GLY A 30 10.67 3.27 1.32
N ASP A 31 9.82 3.80 0.48
CA ASP A 31 8.39 3.56 0.50
C ASP A 31 8.11 2.15 -0.07
N VAL A 32 7.85 1.21 0.84
CA VAL A 32 7.70 -0.22 0.51
C VAL A 32 6.22 -0.60 0.56
N LYS A 33 5.68 -1.06 -0.57
CA LYS A 33 4.28 -1.49 -0.71
C LYS A 33 4.10 -3.01 -0.71
N HIS A 34 5.16 -3.75 -0.99
CA HIS A 34 5.16 -5.22 -1.05
C HIS A 34 6.43 -5.78 -0.42
N PRO A 35 6.36 -6.89 0.32
CA PRO A 35 7.55 -7.50 0.93
C PRO A 35 8.40 -8.28 -0.08
N PHE A 36 8.06 -8.32 -1.37
CA PHE A 36 8.71 -9.12 -2.42
C PHE A 36 8.83 -10.61 -2.08
N ASN A 37 7.92 -11.11 -1.25
CA ASN A 37 7.80 -12.51 -0.84
C ASN A 37 6.37 -12.76 -0.39
N GLU A 38 5.65 -13.62 -1.13
CA GLU A 38 4.23 -13.92 -0.87
C GLU A 38 4.03 -14.71 0.42
N TYR A 39 5.01 -15.51 0.85
CA TYR A 39 4.91 -16.28 2.09
C TYR A 39 5.00 -15.36 3.31
N ILE A 40 5.89 -14.36 3.26
CA ILE A 40 5.95 -13.33 4.30
C ILE A 40 4.65 -12.53 4.30
N LEU A 41 4.14 -12.14 3.13
CA LEU A 41 2.87 -11.43 3.00
C LEU A 41 1.71 -12.23 3.57
N LEU A 42 1.67 -13.56 3.31
CA LEU A 42 0.67 -14.47 3.85
C LEU A 42 0.70 -14.48 5.39
N VAL A 43 1.89 -14.63 5.98
CA VAL A 43 2.04 -14.67 7.44
C VAL A 43 1.67 -13.32 8.07
N VAL A 44 2.09 -12.20 7.50
CA VAL A 44 1.78 -10.87 8.03
C VAL A 44 0.28 -10.56 7.94
N ASN A 45 -0.37 -10.93 6.83
CA ASN A 45 -1.78 -10.63 6.61
C ASN A 45 -2.74 -11.59 7.33
N TYR A 46 -2.38 -12.88 7.47
CA TYR A 46 -3.31 -13.92 7.95
C TYR A 46 -2.79 -14.68 9.18
N GLY A 47 -1.58 -14.33 9.65
CA GLY A 47 -0.98 -14.94 10.83
C GLY A 47 -0.62 -16.42 10.65
N LEU A 48 -0.32 -17.05 11.79
CA LEU A 48 0.05 -18.46 11.82
C LEU A 48 -1.09 -19.38 11.36
N ILE A 49 -2.33 -19.02 11.64
CA ILE A 49 -3.51 -19.81 11.23
C ILE A 49 -3.60 -19.88 9.71
N GLY A 50 -3.47 -18.74 9.01
CA GLY A 50 -3.48 -18.69 7.55
C GLY A 50 -2.32 -19.50 6.95
N PHE A 51 -1.14 -19.44 7.56
CA PHE A 51 0.01 -20.21 7.13
C PHE A 51 -0.20 -21.73 7.31
N LEU A 52 -0.75 -22.17 8.43
CA LEU A 52 -1.07 -23.59 8.66
C LEU A 52 -2.15 -24.11 7.70
N LEU A 53 -3.17 -23.29 7.39
CA LEU A 53 -4.16 -23.63 6.37
C LEU A 53 -3.51 -23.78 4.99
N PHE A 54 -2.60 -22.88 4.64
CA PHE A 54 -1.83 -22.99 3.39
C PHE A 54 -1.00 -24.28 3.34
N LEU A 55 -0.26 -24.62 4.39
CA LEU A 55 0.50 -25.89 4.45
C LEU A 55 -0.41 -27.11 4.34
N THR A 56 -1.56 -27.09 5.00
CA THR A 56 -2.56 -28.15 4.90
C THR A 56 -3.07 -28.32 3.47
N PHE A 57 -3.32 -27.21 2.78
CA PHE A 57 -3.71 -27.22 1.37
C PHE A 57 -2.63 -27.77 0.45
N VAL A 58 -1.37 -27.35 0.64
CA VAL A 58 -0.22 -27.89 -0.11
C VAL A 58 -0.08 -29.39 0.11
N TYR A 59 -0.20 -29.85 1.37
CA TYR A 59 -0.17 -31.29 1.70
C TYR A 59 -1.31 -32.05 1.01
N PHE A 60 -2.51 -31.48 0.98
CA PHE A 60 -3.65 -32.05 0.26
C PHE A 60 -3.37 -32.21 -1.24
N LEU A 61 -2.84 -31.17 -1.89
CA LEU A 61 -2.46 -31.22 -3.31
C LEU A 61 -1.38 -32.26 -3.58
N TRP A 62 -0.36 -32.34 -2.71
CA TRP A 62 0.66 -33.38 -2.80
C TRP A 62 0.06 -34.78 -2.71
N LYS A 63 -0.90 -35.02 -1.80
CA LYS A 63 -1.61 -36.30 -1.66
C LYS A 63 -2.45 -36.61 -2.90
N CYS A 64 -3.08 -35.58 -3.52
CA CYS A 64 -3.81 -35.76 -4.78
C CYS A 64 -2.86 -36.17 -5.92
N TYR A 65 -1.74 -35.49 -6.07
CA TYR A 65 -0.71 -35.83 -7.06
C TYR A 65 -0.17 -37.24 -6.89
N ARG A 66 0.18 -37.65 -5.67
CA ARG A 66 0.68 -39.00 -5.35
C ARG A 66 -0.32 -40.12 -5.66
N ARG A 67 -1.59 -39.80 -5.72
CA ARG A 67 -2.64 -40.79 -6.00
C ARG A 67 -2.73 -41.16 -7.48
N ASN A 68 -2.53 -40.21 -8.37
CA ASN A 68 -2.56 -40.43 -9.81
C ASN A 68 -1.55 -39.47 -10.50
N SER A 69 -0.34 -39.99 -10.73
CA SER A 69 0.71 -39.27 -11.44
C SER A 69 0.66 -39.63 -12.92
N CYS A 70 0.25 -38.68 -13.74
CA CYS A 70 0.26 -38.77 -15.21
C CYS A 70 0.95 -37.55 -15.82
N LEU A 71 1.10 -37.50 -17.14
CA LEU A 71 1.80 -36.39 -17.80
C LEU A 71 1.16 -35.03 -17.46
N GLU A 72 -0.17 -34.95 -17.48
CA GLU A 72 -0.93 -33.72 -17.21
C GLU A 72 -0.71 -33.23 -15.78
N THR A 73 -0.77 -34.17 -14.78
CA THR A 73 -0.53 -33.81 -13.38
C THR A 73 0.93 -33.43 -13.12
N ASN A 74 1.89 -34.03 -13.86
CA ASN A 74 3.29 -33.64 -13.77
C ASN A 74 3.52 -32.23 -14.29
N ILE A 75 2.96 -31.88 -15.46
CA ILE A 75 3.02 -30.51 -16.01
C ILE A 75 2.38 -29.51 -15.06
N ALA A 76 1.19 -29.80 -14.54
CA ALA A 76 0.49 -28.95 -13.57
C ALA A 76 1.32 -28.75 -12.29
N THR A 77 1.96 -29.81 -11.79
CA THR A 77 2.82 -29.72 -10.59
C THR A 77 4.06 -28.87 -10.84
N VAL A 78 4.73 -29.04 -11.98
CA VAL A 78 5.88 -28.20 -12.35
C VAL A 78 5.48 -26.74 -12.47
N CYS A 79 4.32 -26.45 -13.05
CA CYS A 79 3.79 -25.09 -13.12
C CYS A 79 3.59 -24.49 -11.71
N LEU A 80 2.98 -25.21 -10.77
CA LEU A 80 2.79 -24.76 -9.39
C LEU A 80 4.14 -24.56 -8.66
N ILE A 81 5.12 -25.45 -8.87
CA ILE A 81 6.46 -25.27 -8.32
C ILE A 81 7.11 -24.00 -8.87
N GLY A 82 7.00 -23.74 -10.17
CA GLY A 82 7.51 -22.51 -10.78
C GLY A 82 6.89 -21.25 -10.15
N ILE A 83 5.57 -21.23 -9.95
CA ILE A 83 4.88 -20.14 -9.26
C ILE A 83 5.36 -20.03 -7.80
N ALA A 84 5.51 -21.14 -7.09
CA ALA A 84 5.97 -21.18 -5.71
C ALA A 84 7.39 -20.63 -5.55
N VAL A 85 8.30 -20.97 -6.46
CA VAL A 85 9.66 -20.40 -6.49
C VAL A 85 9.63 -18.92 -6.79
N PHE A 86 8.82 -18.48 -7.77
CA PHE A 86 8.66 -17.05 -8.07
C PHE A 86 8.11 -16.27 -6.87
N ALA A 87 7.19 -16.86 -6.10
CA ALA A 87 6.62 -16.28 -4.88
C ALA A 87 7.65 -16.05 -3.76
N CYS A 88 8.81 -16.71 -3.77
CA CYS A 88 9.89 -16.46 -2.81
C CYS A 88 10.59 -15.11 -3.01
N PHE A 89 10.58 -14.56 -4.24
CA PHE A 89 11.40 -13.40 -4.61
C PHE A 89 10.60 -12.26 -5.22
N SER A 90 9.28 -12.42 -5.35
CA SER A 90 8.41 -11.44 -5.99
C SER A 90 6.97 -11.57 -5.48
N TYR A 91 6.04 -10.92 -6.19
CA TYR A 91 4.60 -10.88 -5.91
C TYR A 91 3.76 -11.42 -7.09
N PRO A 92 3.94 -12.71 -7.49
CA PRO A 92 3.24 -13.28 -8.66
C PRO A 92 1.72 -13.26 -8.52
N LEU A 93 1.19 -13.33 -7.30
CA LEU A 93 -0.25 -13.30 -7.05
C LEU A 93 -0.91 -11.94 -7.32
N SER A 94 -0.13 -10.89 -7.59
CA SER A 94 -0.66 -9.61 -8.09
C SER A 94 -1.03 -9.64 -9.59
N TYR A 95 -0.67 -10.71 -10.31
CA TYR A 95 -0.94 -10.83 -11.74
C TYR A 95 -2.11 -11.78 -12.02
N PRO A 96 -3.21 -11.33 -12.68
CA PRO A 96 -4.36 -12.17 -12.97
C PRO A 96 -4.03 -13.44 -13.76
N PHE A 97 -3.05 -13.39 -14.67
CA PHE A 97 -2.62 -14.54 -15.45
C PHE A 97 -2.08 -15.68 -14.57
N VAL A 98 -1.33 -15.35 -13.52
CA VAL A 98 -0.79 -16.34 -12.57
C VAL A 98 -1.93 -17.06 -11.83
N TRP A 99 -2.99 -16.33 -11.46
CA TRP A 99 -4.19 -16.94 -10.86
C TRP A 99 -4.85 -17.95 -11.80
N VAL A 100 -4.99 -17.63 -13.08
CA VAL A 100 -5.56 -18.56 -14.08
C VAL A 100 -4.71 -19.83 -14.19
N MET A 101 -3.39 -19.68 -14.30
CA MET A 101 -2.45 -20.82 -14.37
C MET A 101 -2.50 -21.66 -13.11
N MET A 102 -2.54 -21.04 -11.94
CA MET A 102 -2.60 -21.72 -10.63
C MET A 102 -3.91 -22.50 -10.48
N ILE A 103 -5.06 -21.86 -10.73
CA ILE A 103 -6.38 -22.48 -10.61
C ILE A 103 -6.49 -23.66 -11.58
N TYR A 104 -6.06 -23.51 -12.83
CA TYR A 104 -6.07 -24.59 -13.82
C TYR A 104 -5.19 -25.77 -13.37
N SER A 105 -3.97 -25.50 -12.89
CA SER A 105 -3.07 -26.54 -12.42
C SER A 105 -3.63 -27.31 -11.20
N ILE A 106 -4.21 -26.58 -10.24
CA ILE A 106 -4.90 -27.16 -9.08
C ILE A 106 -6.09 -28.04 -9.55
N TYR A 107 -6.88 -27.55 -10.48
CA TYR A 107 -8.01 -28.30 -11.05
C TYR A 107 -7.55 -29.63 -11.68
N VAL A 108 -6.51 -29.62 -12.52
CA VAL A 108 -5.96 -30.79 -13.18
C VAL A 108 -5.52 -31.84 -12.14
N ILE A 109 -4.81 -31.45 -11.10
CA ILE A 109 -4.34 -32.36 -10.04
C ILE A 109 -5.51 -33.00 -9.29
N ILE A 110 -6.49 -32.19 -8.88
CA ILE A 110 -7.66 -32.69 -8.11
C ILE A 110 -8.55 -33.56 -8.99
N PHE A 111 -8.73 -33.22 -10.26
CA PHE A 111 -9.56 -33.97 -11.20
C PHE A 111 -8.98 -35.38 -11.40
N HIS A 112 -7.70 -35.51 -11.70
CA HIS A 112 -7.05 -36.81 -11.91
C HIS A 112 -6.94 -37.66 -10.63
N ALA A 113 -6.95 -37.02 -9.43
CA ALA A 113 -7.01 -37.75 -8.17
C ALA A 113 -8.33 -38.52 -7.95
N GLY A 114 -9.37 -38.25 -8.75
CA GLY A 114 -10.61 -38.98 -8.77
C GLY A 114 -11.51 -38.79 -7.52
N TYR A 115 -11.21 -37.81 -6.67
CA TYR A 115 -12.03 -37.55 -5.49
C TYR A 115 -13.44 -37.12 -5.86
N ILE A 116 -13.60 -36.30 -6.92
CA ILE A 116 -14.88 -35.79 -7.38
C ILE A 116 -15.80 -36.91 -7.85
N ALA A 117 -15.22 -37.96 -8.48
CA ALA A 117 -16.00 -39.09 -8.99
C ALA A 117 -16.66 -39.95 -7.89
N LYS A 118 -16.19 -39.89 -6.66
CA LYS A 118 -16.70 -40.63 -5.51
C LYS A 118 -18.01 -40.06 -4.95
N TYR A 119 -18.34 -38.82 -5.25
CA TYR A 119 -19.53 -38.19 -4.75
C TYR A 119 -20.76 -38.56 -5.63
N PRO A 120 -21.96 -38.71 -5.04
CA PRO A 120 -23.18 -39.00 -5.78
C PRO A 120 -23.47 -37.87 -6.78
N GLN A 121 -24.14 -38.24 -7.88
CA GLN A 121 -24.36 -37.32 -9.00
C GLN A 121 -25.11 -36.03 -8.61
N TRP A 122 -26.09 -36.16 -7.70
CA TRP A 122 -26.83 -34.99 -7.21
C TRP A 122 -25.93 -33.98 -6.49
N LEU A 123 -25.00 -34.47 -5.64
CA LEU A 123 -24.08 -33.60 -4.91
C LEU A 123 -23.12 -32.89 -5.86
N ARG A 124 -22.59 -33.60 -6.86
CA ARG A 124 -21.75 -32.98 -7.91
C ARG A 124 -22.49 -31.89 -8.67
N ARG A 125 -23.76 -32.12 -9.05
CA ARG A 125 -24.61 -31.13 -9.70
C ARG A 125 -24.84 -29.91 -8.80
N SER A 126 -25.16 -30.12 -7.52
CA SER A 126 -25.36 -29.02 -6.56
C SER A 126 -24.05 -28.18 -6.37
N MET A 127 -22.90 -28.83 -6.29
CA MET A 127 -21.61 -28.13 -6.23
C MET A 127 -21.34 -27.31 -7.50
N CYS A 128 -21.62 -27.85 -8.68
CA CYS A 128 -21.48 -27.12 -9.95
C CYS A 128 -22.40 -25.88 -9.97
N LEU A 129 -23.67 -26.04 -9.58
CA LEU A 129 -24.61 -24.91 -9.51
C LEU A 129 -24.15 -23.83 -8.52
N LEU A 130 -23.64 -24.24 -7.35
CA LEU A 130 -23.07 -23.32 -6.37
C LEU A 130 -21.87 -22.54 -6.94
N ILE A 131 -20.94 -23.24 -7.61
CA ILE A 131 -19.78 -22.60 -8.24
C ILE A 131 -20.21 -21.61 -9.32
N ILE A 132 -21.18 -21.99 -10.17
CA ILE A 132 -21.73 -21.10 -11.21
C ILE A 132 -22.38 -19.87 -10.56
N GLY A 133 -23.18 -20.05 -9.50
CA GLY A 133 -23.80 -18.94 -8.78
C GLY A 133 -22.79 -17.98 -8.15
N LEU A 134 -21.75 -18.53 -7.50
CA LEU A 134 -20.65 -17.73 -6.94
C LEU A 134 -19.85 -17.00 -8.02
N SER A 135 -19.59 -17.67 -9.16
CA SER A 135 -18.89 -17.05 -10.28
C SER A 135 -19.69 -15.90 -10.89
N LEU A 136 -21.00 -16.04 -11.02
CA LEU A 136 -21.90 -15.00 -11.52
C LEU A 136 -21.95 -13.80 -10.54
N ALA A 137 -22.05 -14.07 -9.23
CA ALA A 137 -22.02 -13.04 -8.19
C ALA A 137 -20.68 -12.28 -8.20
N ALA A 138 -19.56 -13.01 -8.30
CA ALA A 138 -18.23 -12.42 -8.43
C ALA A 138 -18.10 -11.58 -9.70
N PHE A 139 -18.62 -12.05 -10.83
CA PHE A 139 -18.62 -11.30 -12.10
C PHE A 139 -19.38 -9.98 -11.99
N ILE A 140 -20.56 -10.00 -11.39
CA ILE A 140 -21.38 -8.80 -11.13
C ILE A 140 -20.63 -7.82 -10.21
N TYR A 141 -20.03 -8.34 -9.13
CA TYR A 141 -19.26 -7.53 -8.20
C TYR A 141 -18.06 -6.85 -8.88
N ILE A 142 -17.26 -7.62 -9.62
CA ILE A 142 -16.07 -7.12 -10.34
C ILE A 142 -16.48 -6.08 -11.38
N THR A 143 -17.56 -6.34 -12.14
CA THR A 143 -18.05 -5.39 -13.16
C THR A 143 -18.47 -4.06 -12.51
N ARG A 144 -19.20 -4.10 -11.39
CA ARG A 144 -19.57 -2.89 -10.65
C ARG A 144 -18.34 -2.15 -10.13
N HIS A 145 -17.37 -2.87 -9.57
CA HIS A 145 -16.13 -2.27 -9.08
C HIS A 145 -15.33 -1.59 -10.20
N ILE A 146 -15.25 -2.22 -11.39
CA ILE A 146 -14.62 -1.62 -12.57
C ILE A 146 -15.35 -0.33 -12.99
N LEU A 147 -16.68 -0.32 -12.98
CA LEU A 147 -17.46 0.88 -13.32
C LEU A 147 -17.18 2.03 -12.34
N TYR A 148 -17.16 1.75 -11.03
CA TYR A 148 -16.85 2.77 -10.02
C TYR A 148 -15.42 3.28 -10.13
N THR A 149 -14.44 2.39 -10.33
CA THR A 149 -13.03 2.76 -10.53
C THR A 149 -12.85 3.59 -11.81
N THR A 150 -13.58 3.24 -12.88
CA THR A 150 -13.57 4.02 -14.13
C THR A 150 -14.18 5.41 -13.93
N ALA A 151 -15.29 5.50 -13.17
CA ALA A 151 -15.89 6.78 -12.82
C ALA A 151 -14.94 7.65 -12.01
N TRP A 152 -14.28 7.08 -11.00
CA TRP A 152 -13.22 7.76 -10.24
C TRP A 152 -12.09 8.25 -11.14
N ASN A 153 -11.52 7.39 -11.99
CA ASN A 153 -10.45 7.79 -12.91
C ASN A 153 -10.84 8.93 -13.84
N ARG A 154 -12.09 8.96 -14.30
CA ARG A 154 -12.62 10.09 -15.10
C ARG A 154 -12.70 11.37 -14.27
N THR A 155 -13.20 11.26 -13.04
CA THR A 155 -13.33 12.41 -12.11
C THR A 155 -11.94 12.97 -11.77
N ALA A 156 -10.96 12.12 -11.45
CA ALA A 156 -9.59 12.53 -11.17
C ALA A 156 -8.89 13.19 -12.37
N LYS A 157 -9.10 12.67 -13.59
CA LYS A 157 -8.58 13.31 -14.81
C LYS A 157 -9.24 14.66 -15.08
N PHE A 158 -10.54 14.78 -14.79
CA PHE A 158 -11.26 16.04 -14.97
C PHE A 158 -10.78 17.11 -13.97
N SER A 159 -10.51 16.72 -12.73
CA SER A 159 -10.02 17.64 -11.71
C SER A 159 -8.67 18.26 -12.05
N LEU A 160 -7.79 17.55 -12.77
CA LEU A 160 -6.51 18.07 -13.27
C LEU A 160 -6.69 19.24 -14.26
N ILE A 161 -7.82 19.30 -14.95
CA ILE A 161 -8.12 20.37 -15.92
C ILE A 161 -8.85 21.51 -15.22
N LYS A 162 -9.84 21.19 -14.41
CA LYS A 162 -10.68 22.16 -13.71
C LYS A 162 -11.30 21.51 -12.47
N GLN A 163 -10.81 21.92 -11.29
CA GLN A 163 -11.44 21.54 -10.03
C GLN A 163 -12.71 22.39 -9.83
N THR A 164 -13.83 21.75 -9.53
CA THR A 164 -15.14 22.38 -9.33
C THR A 164 -15.89 21.67 -8.21
N ASP A 165 -16.92 22.32 -7.65
CA ASP A 165 -17.83 21.71 -6.68
C ASP A 165 -18.44 20.40 -7.19
N MET A 166 -18.63 20.29 -8.52
CA MET A 166 -19.10 19.09 -9.20
C MET A 166 -18.10 17.91 -9.07
N THR A 167 -16.80 18.21 -8.98
CA THR A 167 -15.76 17.20 -8.74
C THR A 167 -15.90 16.59 -7.35
N PHE A 168 -16.05 17.42 -6.33
CA PHE A 168 -16.24 16.97 -4.94
C PHE A 168 -17.55 16.21 -4.76
N ALA A 169 -18.65 16.67 -5.38
CA ALA A 169 -19.93 15.95 -5.35
C ALA A 169 -19.80 14.52 -5.91
N ARG A 170 -19.01 14.32 -6.98
CA ARG A 170 -18.74 12.99 -7.55
C ARG A 170 -17.87 12.11 -6.65
N TYR A 171 -16.86 12.69 -5.97
CA TYR A 171 -16.08 11.95 -4.99
C TYR A 171 -16.97 11.49 -3.82
N ASN A 172 -17.84 12.35 -3.30
CA ASN A 172 -18.80 12.03 -2.26
C ASN A 172 -19.79 10.92 -2.67
N GLU A 173 -20.24 10.91 -3.92
CA GLU A 173 -21.08 9.82 -4.47
C GLU A 173 -20.35 8.47 -4.53
N LEU A 174 -19.05 8.50 -4.81
CA LEU A 174 -18.22 7.30 -4.92
C LEU A 174 -17.72 6.80 -3.57
N LEU A 175 -17.65 7.63 -2.55
CA LEU A 175 -17.11 7.31 -1.22
C LEU A 175 -17.76 6.05 -0.59
N PRO A 176 -19.09 5.86 -0.58
CA PRO A 176 -19.71 4.65 -0.03
C PRO A 176 -19.38 3.36 -0.81
N LYS A 177 -18.80 3.47 -2.01
CA LYS A 177 -18.55 2.36 -2.94
C LYS A 177 -17.05 2.04 -3.06
N LEU A 178 -16.18 3.00 -2.76
CA LEU A 178 -14.72 2.91 -2.87
C LEU A 178 -14.00 3.33 -1.58
N GLY A 179 -14.70 3.53 -0.48
CA GLY A 179 -14.12 3.95 0.79
C GLY A 179 -13.22 2.90 1.46
N ASP A 180 -13.21 1.66 0.97
CA ASP A 180 -12.27 0.61 1.33
C ASP A 180 -10.98 0.61 0.48
N ASN A 181 -10.90 1.48 -0.52
CA ASN A 181 -9.76 1.63 -1.41
C ASN A 181 -8.88 2.80 -0.96
N TYR A 182 -7.73 2.49 -0.37
CA TYR A 182 -6.78 3.49 0.13
C TYR A 182 -6.29 4.47 -0.94
N LEU A 183 -6.17 4.05 -2.21
CA LEU A 183 -5.77 4.95 -3.31
C LEU A 183 -6.86 5.95 -3.65
N PHE A 184 -8.13 5.53 -3.57
CA PHE A 184 -9.27 6.43 -3.74
C PHE A 184 -9.30 7.46 -2.60
N LEU A 185 -9.19 7.02 -1.35
CA LEU A 185 -9.20 7.90 -0.18
C LEU A 185 -8.04 8.91 -0.21
N TYR A 186 -6.82 8.44 -0.53
CA TYR A 186 -5.66 9.32 -0.68
C TYR A 186 -5.86 10.37 -1.78
N ASN A 187 -6.34 9.94 -2.95
CA ASN A 187 -6.60 10.86 -4.05
C ASN A 187 -7.68 11.88 -3.69
N TYR A 188 -8.76 11.45 -3.05
CA TYR A 188 -9.81 12.35 -2.60
C TYR A 188 -9.32 13.34 -1.54
N ALA A 189 -8.55 12.88 -0.55
CA ALA A 189 -7.91 13.75 0.43
C ALA A 189 -7.00 14.79 -0.24
N ALA A 190 -6.19 14.38 -1.23
CA ALA A 190 -5.31 15.29 -1.96
C ALA A 190 -6.08 16.34 -2.76
N GLU A 191 -7.20 15.96 -3.39
CA GLU A 191 -8.10 16.91 -4.10
C GLU A 191 -8.75 17.90 -3.14
N LEU A 192 -9.20 17.46 -1.98
CA LEU A 192 -9.75 18.32 -0.94
C LEU A 192 -8.69 19.30 -0.39
N ASN A 193 -7.47 18.84 -0.17
CA ASN A 193 -6.36 19.69 0.26
C ASN A 193 -6.05 20.75 -0.79
N TYR A 194 -5.96 20.37 -2.07
CA TYR A 194 -5.74 21.29 -3.16
C TYR A 194 -6.88 22.34 -3.27
N GLY A 195 -8.12 21.93 -3.02
CA GLY A 195 -9.29 22.80 -2.92
C GLY A 195 -9.37 23.65 -1.65
N LYS A 196 -8.38 23.53 -0.74
CA LYS A 196 -8.32 24.18 0.58
C LYS A 196 -9.41 23.75 1.57
N TYR A 197 -10.02 22.60 1.36
CA TYR A 197 -10.97 21.97 2.29
C TYR A 197 -10.20 21.10 3.31
N TYR A 198 -9.28 21.73 4.06
CA TYR A 198 -8.28 21.03 4.89
C TYR A 198 -8.87 20.12 5.95
N ASN A 199 -9.97 20.51 6.59
CA ASN A 199 -10.62 19.66 7.61
C ASN A 199 -11.21 18.37 6.99
N GLN A 200 -11.88 18.48 5.84
CA GLN A 200 -12.42 17.32 5.12
C GLN A 200 -11.29 16.45 4.54
N SER A 201 -10.22 17.08 4.03
CA SER A 201 -9.01 16.38 3.60
C SER A 201 -8.39 15.57 4.73
N GLN A 202 -8.33 16.14 5.93
CA GLN A 202 -7.79 15.47 7.12
C GLN A 202 -8.64 14.24 7.48
N GLU A 203 -9.96 14.35 7.47
CA GLU A 203 -10.86 13.22 7.73
C GLU A 203 -10.65 12.07 6.73
N MET A 204 -10.57 12.36 5.44
CA MET A 204 -10.31 11.35 4.40
C MET A 204 -8.89 10.76 4.53
N ALA A 205 -7.90 11.56 4.90
CA ALA A 205 -6.54 11.11 5.12
C ALA A 205 -6.43 10.20 6.36
N GLU A 206 -7.17 10.47 7.42
CA GLU A 206 -7.25 9.62 8.61
C GLU A 206 -7.88 8.27 8.28
N GLN A 207 -9.01 8.23 7.57
CA GLN A 207 -9.60 6.98 7.07
C GLN A 207 -8.62 6.21 6.17
N CYS A 208 -7.89 6.91 5.32
CA CYS A 208 -6.84 6.30 4.48
C CYS A 208 -5.72 5.69 5.33
N SER A 209 -5.32 6.34 6.42
CA SER A 209 -4.22 5.90 7.30
C SER A 209 -4.51 4.58 8.03
N GLU A 210 -5.77 4.23 8.22
CA GLU A 210 -6.19 2.94 8.77
C GLU A 210 -5.90 1.77 7.80
N LEU A 211 -5.91 2.06 6.50
CA LEU A 211 -5.70 1.09 5.43
C LEU A 211 -4.27 1.09 4.89
N TRP A 212 -3.57 2.21 5.00
CA TRP A 212 -2.29 2.42 4.34
C TRP A 212 -1.38 3.39 5.11
N ALA A 213 -0.30 2.86 5.68
CA ALA A 213 0.77 3.66 6.24
C ALA A 213 1.70 4.10 5.09
N ASP A 214 1.70 5.38 4.78
CA ASP A 214 2.44 5.93 3.63
C ASP A 214 3.11 7.27 3.97
N TYR A 215 4.28 7.44 3.43
CA TYR A 215 5.09 8.65 3.56
C TYR A 215 4.40 9.91 3.00
N ASN A 216 3.77 9.82 1.81
CA ASN A 216 3.11 10.96 1.19
C ASN A 216 1.81 11.32 1.91
N LEU A 217 1.12 10.30 2.45
CA LEU A 217 -0.07 10.52 3.28
C LEU A 217 0.29 11.33 4.53
N GLN A 218 1.42 11.02 5.19
CA GLN A 218 1.88 11.79 6.35
C GLN A 218 2.23 13.24 5.97
N LEU A 219 2.80 13.48 4.80
CA LEU A 219 3.05 14.85 4.30
C LEU A 219 1.75 15.61 4.02
N LEU A 220 0.74 14.95 3.47
CA LEU A 220 -0.58 15.53 3.23
C LEU A 220 -1.27 15.92 4.54
N MET A 221 -1.27 15.02 5.54
CA MET A 221 -1.82 15.29 6.86
C MET A 221 -1.09 16.44 7.56
N ALA A 222 0.23 16.51 7.41
CA ALA A 222 1.02 17.62 7.93
C ALA A 222 0.63 18.96 7.29
N ASP A 223 0.45 18.99 5.97
CA ASP A 223 0.02 20.20 5.25
C ASP A 223 -1.37 20.64 5.69
N ASN A 224 -2.33 19.72 5.83
CA ASN A 224 -3.65 20.01 6.38
C ASN A 224 -3.55 20.63 7.78
N CYS A 225 -2.73 20.03 8.66
CA CYS A 225 -2.53 20.53 10.03
C CYS A 225 -1.87 21.91 10.07
N ILE A 226 -0.92 22.21 9.16
CA ILE A 226 -0.30 23.54 9.04
C ILE A 226 -1.35 24.57 8.66
N ASN A 227 -2.15 24.28 7.65
CA ASN A 227 -3.17 25.20 7.13
C ASN A 227 -4.38 25.40 8.09
N THR A 228 -4.56 24.48 9.04
CA THR A 228 -5.55 24.59 10.13
C THR A 228 -4.92 25.02 11.46
N THR A 229 -3.69 25.51 11.45
CA THR A 229 -2.94 26.00 12.63
C THR A 229 -2.69 24.95 13.73
N GLN A 230 -2.82 23.67 13.42
CA GLN A 230 -2.56 22.54 14.32
C GLN A 230 -1.07 22.15 14.28
N TYR A 231 -0.18 23.07 14.61
CA TYR A 231 1.27 22.93 14.41
C TYR A 231 1.91 21.73 15.13
N ASP A 232 1.40 21.35 16.30
CA ASP A 232 1.94 20.21 17.05
C ASP A 232 1.60 18.87 16.38
N ASN A 233 0.42 18.75 15.76
CA ASN A 233 0.05 17.58 14.96
C ASN A 233 0.85 17.55 13.65
N ALA A 234 1.04 18.69 13.00
CA ALA A 234 1.89 18.80 11.82
C ALA A 234 3.32 18.31 12.11
N GLU A 235 3.90 18.73 13.26
CA GLU A 235 5.22 18.29 13.70
C GLU A 235 5.31 16.77 13.85
N LYS A 236 4.28 16.14 14.45
CA LYS A 236 4.22 14.66 14.60
C LYS A 236 4.22 13.97 13.24
N HIS A 237 3.37 14.42 12.31
CA HIS A 237 3.29 13.83 10.97
C HIS A 237 4.60 14.00 10.17
N LEU A 238 5.24 15.16 10.24
CA LEU A 238 6.52 15.39 9.56
C LEU A 238 7.66 14.56 10.16
N LYS A 239 7.71 14.42 11.48
CA LYS A 239 8.67 13.53 12.15
C LYS A 239 8.44 12.08 11.74
N LEU A 240 7.21 11.62 11.74
CA LEU A 240 6.86 10.26 11.31
C LEU A 240 7.27 10.03 9.85
N ALA A 241 6.96 10.96 8.93
CA ALA A 241 7.38 10.87 7.54
C ALA A 241 8.91 10.81 7.39
N SER A 242 9.65 11.58 8.20
CA SER A 242 11.12 11.57 8.18
C SER A 242 11.71 10.23 8.63
N LEU A 243 11.04 9.53 9.53
CA LEU A 243 11.43 8.20 10.02
C LEU A 243 10.96 7.08 9.07
N MET A 244 9.80 7.22 8.44
CA MET A 244 9.33 6.28 7.41
C MET A 244 10.30 6.19 6.24
N CYS A 245 10.83 7.33 5.78
CA CYS A 245 11.77 7.39 4.65
C CYS A 245 13.01 8.21 5.01
N PRO A 246 13.96 7.67 5.81
CA PRO A 246 15.08 8.43 6.34
C PRO A 246 15.96 9.06 5.27
N ALA A 247 16.07 8.48 4.07
CA ALA A 247 16.86 9.04 2.98
C ALA A 247 16.25 10.30 2.33
N ARG A 248 14.95 10.57 2.55
CA ARG A 248 14.26 11.70 1.92
C ARG A 248 14.50 13.02 2.67
N PHE A 249 14.53 14.13 1.93
CA PHE A 249 14.80 15.48 2.44
C PHE A 249 13.53 16.29 2.71
N VAL A 250 12.44 15.99 2.01
CA VAL A 250 11.21 16.80 2.05
C VAL A 250 10.63 16.94 3.46
N PRO A 251 10.51 15.88 4.28
CA PRO A 251 9.93 16.01 5.62
C PRO A 251 10.76 16.95 6.51
N LEU A 252 12.08 16.87 6.42
CA LEU A 252 12.96 17.74 7.19
C LEU A 252 12.86 19.20 6.73
N TYR A 253 12.72 19.42 5.43
CA TYR A 253 12.51 20.77 4.89
C TYR A 253 11.18 21.37 5.35
N GLU A 254 10.10 20.60 5.29
CA GLU A 254 8.77 21.07 5.78
C GLU A 254 8.80 21.28 7.30
N LEU A 255 9.52 20.44 8.05
CA LEU A 255 9.72 20.61 9.49
C LEU A 255 10.50 21.90 9.82
N MET A 256 11.54 22.20 9.06
CA MET A 256 12.27 23.46 9.17
C MET A 256 11.34 24.67 8.94
N LYS A 257 10.51 24.64 7.89
CA LYS A 257 9.52 25.67 7.60
C LYS A 257 8.48 25.82 8.73
N LEU A 258 8.01 24.71 9.27
CA LEU A 258 7.08 24.72 10.40
C LEU A 258 7.69 25.43 11.62
N TYR A 259 8.95 25.17 11.96
CA TYR A 259 9.61 25.84 13.07
C TYR A 259 9.86 27.32 12.78
N GLN A 260 10.12 27.71 11.54
CA GLN A 260 10.18 29.12 11.13
C GLN A 260 8.82 29.81 11.35
N LEU A 261 7.71 29.16 10.97
CA LEU A 261 6.35 29.66 11.17
C LEU A 261 5.99 29.81 12.66
N LYS A 262 6.50 28.92 13.52
CA LYS A 262 6.32 28.96 14.97
C LYS A 262 7.27 29.98 15.67
N GLY A 263 8.24 30.58 14.96
CA GLY A 263 9.29 31.44 15.54
C GLY A 263 10.31 30.67 16.40
N GLU A 264 10.41 29.35 16.22
CA GLU A 264 11.32 28.47 16.99
C GLU A 264 12.72 28.42 16.32
N GLU A 265 13.47 29.53 16.38
CA GLU A 265 14.75 29.68 15.68
C GLU A 265 15.78 28.57 16.01
N LYS A 266 15.90 28.19 17.29
CA LYS A 266 16.83 27.13 17.68
C LYS A 266 16.55 25.81 16.99
N LYS A 267 15.28 25.40 16.93
CA LYS A 267 14.87 24.16 16.23
C LYS A 267 15.03 24.30 14.72
N THR A 268 14.78 25.48 14.16
CA THR A 268 15.00 25.76 12.74
C THR A 268 16.45 25.49 12.35
N ILE A 269 17.41 26.04 13.13
CA ILE A 269 18.83 25.82 12.89
C ILE A 269 19.22 24.35 13.04
N GLN A 270 18.74 23.68 14.09
CA GLN A 270 19.02 22.26 14.30
C GLN A 270 18.59 21.41 13.08
N ILE A 271 17.39 21.64 12.56
CA ILE A 271 16.92 20.89 11.38
C ILE A 271 17.70 21.29 10.13
N ALA A 272 18.04 22.57 9.95
CA ALA A 272 18.85 23.02 8.83
C ALA A 272 20.24 22.35 8.83
N GLU A 273 20.90 22.23 9.99
CA GLU A 273 22.17 21.51 10.13
C GLU A 273 22.04 20.02 9.79
N ILE A 274 20.96 19.37 10.24
CA ILE A 274 20.66 17.97 9.88
C ILE A 274 20.54 17.84 8.36
N ILE A 275 19.81 18.74 7.68
CA ILE A 275 19.67 18.76 6.22
C ILE A 275 21.03 18.91 5.53
N LEU A 276 21.89 19.79 6.02
CA LEU A 276 23.22 20.06 5.42
C LEU A 276 24.16 18.86 5.58
N LYS A 277 24.17 18.22 6.75
CA LYS A 277 25.02 17.04 7.05
C LYS A 277 24.53 15.76 6.37
N LYS A 278 23.25 15.71 6.01
CA LYS A 278 22.60 14.50 5.48
C LYS A 278 23.20 14.06 4.15
N LYS A 279 23.55 12.77 4.04
CA LYS A 279 24.03 12.13 2.81
C LYS A 279 22.92 12.11 1.74
N VAL A 280 23.30 12.37 0.50
CA VAL A 280 22.39 12.37 -0.65
C VAL A 280 22.37 10.96 -1.26
N LYS A 281 21.19 10.30 -1.29
CA LYS A 281 21.01 8.99 -1.93
C LYS A 281 20.92 9.14 -3.46
N VAL A 282 20.13 10.09 -3.92
CA VAL A 282 19.92 10.40 -5.34
C VAL A 282 20.06 11.90 -5.52
N PRO A 283 21.07 12.38 -6.24
CA PRO A 283 21.21 13.79 -6.56
C PRO A 283 20.01 14.30 -7.38
N SER A 284 19.50 15.47 -7.02
CA SER A 284 18.42 16.12 -7.77
C SER A 284 18.41 17.62 -7.48
N SER A 285 17.94 18.43 -8.45
CA SER A 285 17.79 19.87 -8.30
C SER A 285 16.94 20.24 -7.07
N LYS A 286 15.93 19.44 -6.72
CA LYS A 286 15.12 19.63 -5.52
C LYS A 286 15.94 19.46 -4.23
N VAL A 287 16.84 18.49 -4.17
CA VAL A 287 17.71 18.29 -2.99
C VAL A 287 18.72 19.43 -2.86
N GLU A 288 19.30 19.85 -3.96
CA GLU A 288 20.23 21.01 -3.98
C GLU A 288 19.53 22.28 -3.51
N TRP A 289 18.33 22.55 -4.03
CA TRP A 289 17.51 23.67 -3.61
C TRP A 289 17.15 23.61 -2.11
N ILE A 290 16.79 22.44 -1.58
CA ILE A 290 16.51 22.26 -0.14
C ILE A 290 17.76 22.57 0.70
N LYS A 291 18.94 22.08 0.29
CA LYS A 291 20.22 22.37 0.98
C LYS A 291 20.58 23.85 0.94
N GLU A 292 20.35 24.51 -0.18
CA GLU A 292 20.55 25.96 -0.31
C GLU A 292 19.62 26.73 0.65
N LYS A 293 18.35 26.40 0.71
CA LYS A 293 17.39 27.00 1.67
C LYS A 293 17.82 26.78 3.11
N ALA A 294 18.26 25.57 3.46
CA ALA A 294 18.78 25.29 4.80
C ALA A 294 20.03 26.10 5.13
N LYS A 295 20.96 26.28 4.16
CA LYS A 295 22.14 27.12 4.33
C LYS A 295 21.79 28.60 4.59
N ASN A 296 20.79 29.10 3.89
CA ASN A 296 20.33 30.48 4.06
C ASN A 296 19.63 30.67 5.42
N SER A 297 18.89 29.70 5.91
CA SER A 297 18.26 29.75 7.25
C SER A 297 19.29 29.78 8.38
N VAL A 298 20.42 29.08 8.23
CA VAL A 298 21.52 29.18 9.22
C VAL A 298 22.18 30.54 9.18
N LYS A 299 22.39 31.13 8.00
CA LYS A 299 23.04 32.46 7.86
C LYS A 299 22.17 33.59 8.39
N SER A 300 20.84 33.56 8.21
CA SER A 300 19.94 34.64 8.62
C SER A 300 19.81 34.82 10.14
N VAL A 301 20.27 33.85 10.92
CA VAL A 301 20.19 33.90 12.40
C VAL A 301 21.57 34.29 13.00
N ILE A 302 22.64 34.21 12.21
CA ILE A 302 24.01 34.58 12.64
C ILE A 302 24.24 36.10 12.44
N HIS A 303 23.42 36.77 11.66
CA HIS A 303 23.38 38.21 11.44
C HIS A 303 22.17 38.84 12.13
#